data_d734bf76c30f6efbb65bcfa76401dece
#
_entry.id   d734bf76c30f6efbb65bcfa76401dece
#
_cell.length_a   1.000
_cell.length_b   1.000
_cell.length_c   1.000
_cell.angle_alpha   90.00
_cell.angle_beta   90.00
_cell.angle_gamma   90.00
#
_symmetry.space_group_name_H-M   'P 1'
#
loop_
_entity.id
_entity.type
_entity.pdbx_description
1 polymer ?
#
loop_
_entity_poly.entity_id
_entity_poly.type
_entity_poly.pdbx_seq_one_letter_code
_entity_poly.pdbx_strand_id
1 'polypeptide(L)'
;MKNTISLPVTNENGSYEIRLESIGGLGANLCGKMLGELGALSLSLNSLSFSSYGSEKRGSPVKAYVRWCADDRPLRVNSPVTRPHLLGIFHEGLIGTYPVLDGVTVDTKSVLNTPLSADEAADKYHISIGELYCLDALALAMESHSRINMVMLGALVRVSGFIPPEAAETLCRDTVGKKYPALIEANLAGLRLGYENVKMAQGDRNLAPLPDAPADRYAWGYANAPIGGVNPRIGSTVSNDLTASREGYIPLFIQEKCINCGLCDTACPDMVFQFAPGTYRGKNCMVNQGLDYYHCKGCLRCVEVCPTNALVTALEKDYPEKPHFLPNQHLLPDAIRYQTVGANSWITSDSFTDEKRVDGGVV
;
A
#
# COMPACT_ATOMS: atom_id res chain seq x y z
N MET A 1 18.02 26.73 -26.70
CA MET A 1 17.80 25.31 -26.98
C MET A 1 17.38 24.68 -25.67
N LYS A 2 16.18 24.10 -25.57
CA LYS A 2 15.79 23.33 -24.36
C LYS A 2 16.68 22.09 -24.32
N ASN A 3 17.45 21.92 -23.27
CA ASN A 3 18.19 20.69 -23.04
C ASN A 3 17.17 19.59 -22.74
N THR A 4 16.72 18.87 -23.75
CA THR A 4 15.85 17.70 -23.57
C THR A 4 16.69 16.58 -22.98
N ILE A 5 16.33 16.13 -21.79
CA ILE A 5 17.00 15.00 -21.14
C ILE A 5 16.66 13.72 -21.91
N SER A 6 17.68 12.94 -22.25
CA SER A 6 17.48 11.62 -22.84
C SER A 6 17.05 10.62 -21.77
N LEU A 7 15.97 9.90 -22.02
CA LEU A 7 15.53 8.81 -21.14
C LEU A 7 16.49 7.61 -21.27
N PRO A 8 16.97 7.04 -20.17
CA PRO A 8 18.01 5.98 -20.22
C PRO A 8 17.49 4.67 -20.79
N VAL A 9 16.22 4.37 -20.58
CA VAL A 9 15.52 3.18 -21.07
C VAL A 9 14.05 3.53 -21.29
N THR A 10 13.43 2.89 -22.26
CA THR A 10 11.99 3.06 -22.54
C THR A 10 11.37 1.72 -22.93
N ASN A 11 10.06 1.58 -22.74
CA ASN A 11 9.29 0.46 -23.26
C ASN A 11 9.08 0.59 -24.79
N GLU A 12 8.34 -0.36 -25.36
CA GLU A 12 8.00 -0.40 -26.78
C GLU A 12 7.24 0.84 -27.28
N ASN A 13 6.58 1.55 -26.38
CA ASN A 13 5.87 2.80 -26.67
C ASN A 13 6.77 4.05 -26.52
N GLY A 14 8.05 3.88 -26.23
CA GLY A 14 9.00 4.97 -26.02
C GLY A 14 8.79 5.71 -24.70
N SER A 15 8.19 5.08 -23.70
CA SER A 15 7.90 5.67 -22.40
C SER A 15 8.80 5.09 -21.30
N TYR A 16 9.30 5.96 -20.42
CA TYR A 16 9.86 5.60 -19.12
C TYR A 16 8.73 5.54 -18.11
N GLU A 17 8.57 4.40 -17.45
CA GLU A 17 7.45 4.12 -16.58
C GLU A 17 7.86 4.00 -15.10
N ILE A 18 7.14 4.72 -14.23
CA ILE A 18 7.35 4.72 -12.78
C ILE A 18 6.06 4.24 -12.11
N ARG A 19 6.20 3.37 -11.13
CA ARG A 19 5.10 2.91 -10.29
C ARG A 19 5.46 3.09 -8.82
N LEU A 20 4.54 3.69 -8.06
CA LEU A 20 4.67 3.86 -6.62
C LEU A 20 3.59 3.03 -5.95
N GLU A 21 4.00 2.18 -5.02
CA GLU A 21 3.15 1.30 -4.22
C GLU A 21 3.15 1.79 -2.77
N SER A 22 1.98 1.99 -2.20
CA SER A 22 1.84 2.59 -0.87
C SER A 22 0.53 2.19 -0.19
N ILE A 23 0.40 2.58 1.06
CA ILE A 23 -0.88 2.71 1.75
C ILE A 23 -1.30 4.17 1.81
N GLY A 24 -2.61 4.40 1.97
CA GLY A 24 -3.17 5.74 2.13
C GLY A 24 -2.61 6.43 3.38
N GLY A 25 -2.08 7.65 3.22
CA GLY A 25 -1.46 8.43 4.30
C GLY A 25 0.02 8.72 4.10
N LEU A 26 0.78 7.86 3.43
CA LEU A 26 2.24 8.04 3.26
C LEU A 26 2.64 8.99 2.13
N GLY A 27 1.69 9.48 1.35
CA GLY A 27 1.92 10.56 0.38
C GLY A 27 2.47 10.11 -0.99
N ALA A 28 2.36 8.83 -1.36
CA ALA A 28 2.79 8.36 -2.68
C ALA A 28 2.06 9.06 -3.84
N ASN A 29 0.79 9.39 -3.67
CA ASN A 29 0.03 10.14 -4.65
C ASN A 29 0.64 11.54 -4.92
N LEU A 30 1.02 12.26 -3.85
CA LEU A 30 1.69 13.55 -3.98
C LEU A 30 3.08 13.37 -4.62
N CYS A 31 3.84 12.35 -4.23
CA CYS A 31 5.13 12.04 -4.84
C CYS A 31 5.00 11.74 -6.35
N GLY A 32 4.02 10.93 -6.74
CA GLY A 32 3.74 10.64 -8.15
C GLY A 32 3.34 11.90 -8.94
N LYS A 33 2.54 12.78 -8.33
CA LYS A 33 2.22 14.07 -8.94
C LYS A 33 3.46 14.96 -9.11
N MET A 34 4.31 15.04 -8.09
CA MET A 34 5.58 15.80 -8.17
C MET A 34 6.52 15.23 -9.23
N LEU A 35 6.64 13.91 -9.36
CA LEU A 35 7.38 13.28 -10.45
C LEU A 35 6.77 13.64 -11.81
N GLY A 36 5.45 13.63 -11.93
CA GLY A 36 4.77 14.07 -13.15
C GLY A 36 5.10 15.53 -13.53
N GLU A 37 5.01 16.43 -12.57
CA GLU A 37 5.35 17.85 -12.74
C GLU A 37 6.85 18.04 -13.04
N LEU A 38 7.73 17.25 -12.42
CA LEU A 38 9.17 17.25 -12.66
C LEU A 38 9.49 16.93 -14.13
N GLY A 39 8.86 15.87 -14.67
CA GLY A 39 9.00 15.50 -16.07
C GLY A 39 8.60 16.63 -17.03
N ALA A 40 7.43 17.22 -16.79
CA ALA A 40 6.88 18.25 -17.67
C ALA A 40 7.57 19.60 -17.52
N LEU A 41 7.83 20.06 -16.32
CA LEU A 41 8.27 21.44 -16.04
C LEU A 41 9.79 21.59 -16.02
N SER A 42 10.50 20.56 -15.53
CA SER A 42 11.95 20.66 -15.33
C SER A 42 12.75 19.87 -16.37
N LEU A 43 12.23 18.75 -16.86
CA LEU A 43 12.96 17.86 -17.78
C LEU A 43 12.54 18.04 -19.25
N SER A 44 11.55 18.87 -19.54
CA SER A 44 11.01 19.10 -20.89
C SER A 44 10.55 17.80 -21.57
N LEU A 45 9.92 16.92 -20.79
CA LEU A 45 9.34 15.66 -21.28
C LEU A 45 7.81 15.77 -21.35
N ASN A 46 7.19 15.00 -22.23
CA ASN A 46 5.77 14.73 -22.10
C ASN A 46 5.55 13.82 -20.90
N SER A 47 4.67 14.22 -20.01
CA SER A 47 4.46 13.58 -18.72
C SER A 47 2.98 13.33 -18.45
N LEU A 48 2.68 12.15 -17.93
CA LEU A 48 1.36 11.76 -17.43
C LEU A 48 1.51 11.17 -16.04
N SER A 49 0.72 11.66 -15.09
CA SER A 49 0.64 11.06 -13.76
C SER A 49 -0.81 10.88 -13.33
N PHE A 50 -1.12 9.73 -12.73
CA PHE A 50 -2.42 9.45 -12.15
C PHE A 50 -2.27 8.43 -11.02
N SER A 51 -3.32 8.29 -10.21
CA SER A 51 -3.30 7.39 -9.07
C SER A 51 -4.52 6.48 -9.07
N SER A 52 -4.33 5.27 -8.55
CA SER A 52 -5.39 4.32 -8.25
C SER A 52 -5.43 4.10 -6.74
N TYR A 53 -6.60 4.23 -6.17
CA TYR A 53 -6.85 4.03 -4.75
C TYR A 53 -8.25 3.43 -4.56
N GLY A 54 -8.40 2.69 -3.45
CA GLY A 54 -9.70 2.14 -3.07
C GLY A 54 -10.67 3.23 -2.60
N SER A 55 -11.88 2.83 -2.26
CA SER A 55 -12.93 3.72 -1.71
C SER A 55 -12.52 4.38 -0.39
N GLU A 56 -11.59 3.80 0.32
CA GLU A 56 -11.10 4.27 1.61
C GLU A 56 -9.85 5.15 1.45
N LYS A 57 -9.83 6.28 2.17
CA LYS A 57 -8.75 7.27 2.05
C LYS A 57 -7.51 6.98 2.91
N ARG A 58 -7.62 6.11 3.92
CA ARG A 58 -6.54 5.84 4.89
C ARG A 58 -6.37 4.35 5.08
N GLY A 59 -5.12 3.88 5.03
CA GLY A 59 -4.77 2.49 5.25
C GLY A 59 -5.04 1.53 4.08
N SER A 60 -5.79 1.93 3.04
CA SER A 60 -5.97 1.11 1.84
C SER A 60 -4.78 1.22 0.88
N PRO A 61 -4.50 0.19 0.08
CA PRO A 61 -3.46 0.25 -0.93
C PRO A 61 -3.69 1.39 -1.92
N VAL A 62 -2.62 2.12 -2.19
CA VAL A 62 -2.60 3.24 -3.14
C VAL A 62 -1.47 3.01 -4.13
N LYS A 63 -1.76 3.16 -5.42
CA LYS A 63 -0.77 3.14 -6.47
C LYS A 63 -0.72 4.48 -7.18
N ALA A 64 0.47 4.99 -7.44
CA ALA A 64 0.64 6.12 -8.33
C ALA A 64 1.48 5.69 -9.52
N TYR A 65 1.08 6.17 -10.69
CA TYR A 65 1.69 5.85 -11.97
C TYR A 65 2.18 7.11 -12.63
N VAL A 66 3.40 7.08 -13.14
CA VAL A 66 3.97 8.18 -13.91
C VAL A 66 4.58 7.63 -15.20
N ARG A 67 4.34 8.32 -16.30
CA ARG A 67 4.96 8.04 -17.61
C ARG A 67 5.62 9.27 -18.13
N TRP A 68 6.82 9.10 -18.67
CA TRP A 68 7.54 10.13 -19.38
C TRP A 68 7.93 9.64 -20.76
N CYS A 69 7.79 10.48 -21.76
CA CYS A 69 8.34 10.24 -23.09
C CYS A 69 8.94 11.54 -23.63
N ALA A 70 9.66 11.43 -24.74
CA ALA A 70 10.21 12.60 -25.43
C ALA A 70 9.09 13.59 -25.81
N ASP A 71 9.41 14.87 -25.89
CA ASP A 71 8.45 15.96 -26.13
C ASP A 71 7.79 15.91 -27.52
N ASP A 72 8.41 15.22 -28.47
CA ASP A 72 7.91 14.97 -29.83
C ASP A 72 6.89 13.81 -29.90
N ARG A 73 6.70 13.06 -28.81
CA ARG A 73 5.79 11.90 -28.77
C ARG A 73 4.56 12.16 -27.92
N PRO A 74 3.35 11.94 -28.45
CA PRO A 74 2.13 12.09 -27.65
C PRO A 74 1.96 10.94 -26.68
N LEU A 75 1.73 11.25 -25.40
CA LEU A 75 1.43 10.29 -24.33
C LEU A 75 -0.09 10.05 -24.30
N ARG A 76 -0.55 8.92 -24.85
CA ARG A 76 -1.97 8.59 -24.96
C ARG A 76 -2.41 7.43 -24.07
N VAL A 77 -1.46 6.75 -23.41
CA VAL A 77 -1.73 5.55 -22.58
C VAL A 77 -1.91 5.96 -21.13
N ASN A 78 -3.11 5.80 -20.60
CA ASN A 78 -3.46 6.07 -19.20
C ASN A 78 -3.83 4.82 -18.39
N SER A 79 -3.50 3.62 -18.89
CA SER A 79 -3.65 2.37 -18.16
C SER A 79 -2.62 2.26 -17.02
N PRO A 80 -2.84 1.39 -16.03
CA PRO A 80 -1.85 1.09 -15.00
C PRO A 80 -0.48 0.70 -15.57
N VAL A 81 0.61 1.08 -14.88
CA VAL A 81 1.96 0.64 -15.21
C VAL A 81 2.14 -0.79 -14.73
N THR A 82 2.31 -1.72 -15.66
CA THR A 82 2.50 -3.15 -15.37
C THR A 82 3.97 -3.55 -15.26
N ARG A 83 4.86 -2.90 -16.01
CA ARG A 83 6.32 -3.17 -16.03
C ARG A 83 7.08 -1.89 -15.76
N PRO A 84 7.31 -1.52 -14.48
CA PRO A 84 7.98 -0.28 -14.15
C PRO A 84 9.49 -0.36 -14.42
N HIS A 85 10.07 0.74 -14.93
CA HIS A 85 11.52 0.93 -14.93
C HIS A 85 12.02 1.42 -13.56
N LEU A 86 11.16 2.19 -12.86
CA LEU A 86 11.42 2.63 -11.49
C LEU A 86 10.21 2.31 -10.61
N LEU A 87 10.45 1.53 -9.55
CA LEU A 87 9.42 1.13 -8.59
C LEU A 87 9.72 1.75 -7.22
N GLY A 88 8.78 2.47 -6.65
CA GLY A 88 8.88 2.99 -5.28
C GLY A 88 7.90 2.28 -4.35
N ILE A 89 8.38 1.61 -3.31
CA ILE A 89 7.57 0.91 -2.32
C ILE A 89 7.65 1.68 -1.00
N PHE A 90 6.58 2.37 -0.65
CA PHE A 90 6.50 3.26 0.52
C PHE A 90 6.22 2.51 1.82
N HIS A 91 5.74 1.28 1.74
CA HIS A 91 5.38 0.48 2.89
C HIS A 91 5.72 -0.99 2.64
N GLU A 92 6.69 -1.49 3.40
CA GLU A 92 7.19 -2.86 3.26
C GLU A 92 6.13 -3.95 3.54
N GLY A 93 5.14 -3.66 4.39
CA GLY A 93 4.03 -4.58 4.70
C GLY A 93 3.13 -4.93 3.51
N LEU A 94 3.28 -4.24 2.37
CA LEU A 94 2.58 -4.60 1.14
C LEU A 94 3.20 -5.81 0.43
N ILE A 95 4.51 -6.06 0.65
CA ILE A 95 5.22 -7.17 0.02
C ILE A 95 4.71 -8.47 0.65
N GLY A 96 4.30 -9.41 -0.20
CA GLY A 96 3.71 -10.68 0.23
C GLY A 96 2.20 -10.65 0.45
N THR A 97 1.60 -9.47 0.70
CA THR A 97 0.14 -9.32 0.82
C THR A 97 -0.48 -8.82 -0.48
N TYR A 98 0.22 -7.94 -1.20
CA TYR A 98 -0.21 -7.40 -2.49
C TYR A 98 0.86 -7.66 -3.56
N PRO A 99 0.48 -7.75 -4.83
CA PRO A 99 1.39 -8.03 -5.93
C PRO A 99 2.22 -6.79 -6.31
N VAL A 100 2.96 -6.22 -5.35
CA VAL A 100 3.74 -4.99 -5.54
C VAL A 100 4.99 -5.20 -6.39
N LEU A 101 5.47 -6.45 -6.46
CA LEU A 101 6.64 -6.83 -7.26
C LEU A 101 6.26 -7.34 -8.66
N ASP A 102 4.96 -7.43 -8.99
CA ASP A 102 4.53 -7.87 -10.31
C ASP A 102 5.11 -6.98 -11.41
N GLY A 103 5.61 -7.61 -12.46
CA GLY A 103 6.20 -6.91 -13.61
C GLY A 103 7.58 -6.30 -13.36
N VAL A 104 8.22 -6.57 -12.23
CA VAL A 104 9.64 -6.26 -12.01
C VAL A 104 10.47 -7.10 -12.97
N THR A 105 11.42 -6.46 -13.64
CA THR A 105 12.35 -7.09 -14.59
C THR A 105 13.79 -6.85 -14.14
N VAL A 106 14.74 -7.43 -14.88
CA VAL A 106 16.18 -7.22 -14.61
C VAL A 106 16.60 -5.75 -14.72
N ASP A 107 15.88 -4.95 -15.52
CA ASP A 107 16.12 -3.54 -15.73
C ASP A 107 15.38 -2.62 -14.75
N THR A 108 14.54 -3.21 -13.89
CA THR A 108 13.77 -2.44 -12.90
C THR A 108 14.67 -2.01 -11.73
N LYS A 109 14.62 -0.74 -11.38
CA LYS A 109 15.21 -0.21 -10.15
C LYS A 109 14.11 -0.03 -9.10
N SER A 110 14.22 -0.73 -7.99
CA SER A 110 13.24 -0.71 -6.89
C SER A 110 13.78 0.05 -5.69
N VAL A 111 13.01 1.00 -5.16
CA VAL A 111 13.32 1.74 -3.93
C VAL A 111 12.32 1.31 -2.85
N LEU A 112 12.81 0.72 -1.78
CA LEU A 112 12.00 0.22 -0.66
C LEU A 112 12.23 1.06 0.59
N ASN A 113 11.16 1.56 1.17
CA ASN A 113 11.17 2.16 2.50
C ASN A 113 11.13 1.04 3.56
N THR A 114 12.23 0.83 4.26
CA THR A 114 12.41 -0.17 5.31
C THR A 114 13.56 0.21 6.23
N PRO A 115 13.50 -0.11 7.54
CA PRO A 115 14.65 0.04 8.45
C PRO A 115 15.74 -1.02 8.24
N LEU A 116 15.47 -2.06 7.43
CA LEU A 116 16.43 -3.11 7.12
C LEU A 116 17.52 -2.59 6.18
N SER A 117 18.71 -3.19 6.24
CA SER A 117 19.69 -3.02 5.17
C SER A 117 19.15 -3.57 3.85
N ALA A 118 19.71 -3.13 2.73
CA ALA A 118 19.22 -3.56 1.43
C ALA A 118 19.39 -5.08 1.18
N ASP A 119 20.46 -5.67 1.73
CA ASP A 119 20.70 -7.11 1.64
C ASP A 119 19.74 -7.91 2.52
N GLU A 120 19.51 -7.49 3.77
CA GLU A 120 18.51 -8.10 4.65
C GLU A 120 17.08 -8.00 4.08
N ALA A 121 16.75 -6.88 3.43
CA ALA A 121 15.46 -6.70 2.78
C ALA A 121 15.31 -7.60 1.55
N ALA A 122 16.37 -7.76 0.75
CA ALA A 122 16.39 -8.68 -0.38
C ALA A 122 16.14 -10.12 0.07
N ASP A 123 16.80 -10.56 1.13
CA ASP A 123 16.64 -11.90 1.70
C ASP A 123 15.23 -12.10 2.28
N LYS A 124 14.78 -11.18 3.14
CA LYS A 124 13.48 -11.26 3.81
C LYS A 124 12.31 -11.30 2.84
N TYR A 125 12.37 -10.49 1.80
CA TYR A 125 11.28 -10.35 0.83
C TYR A 125 11.50 -11.13 -0.47
N HIS A 126 12.56 -11.96 -0.53
CA HIS A 126 12.93 -12.78 -1.70
C HIS A 126 12.99 -11.97 -3.01
N ILE A 127 13.55 -10.74 -2.94
CA ILE A 127 13.69 -9.88 -4.12
C ILE A 127 14.95 -10.27 -4.88
N SER A 128 14.79 -11.15 -5.86
CA SER A 128 15.88 -11.74 -6.66
C SER A 128 16.12 -11.05 -8.00
N ILE A 129 15.18 -10.22 -8.48
CA ILE A 129 15.20 -9.62 -9.82
C ILE A 129 15.30 -8.11 -9.72
N GLY A 130 16.05 -7.51 -10.64
CA GLY A 130 16.26 -6.05 -10.72
C GLY A 130 17.24 -5.52 -9.67
N GLU A 131 17.42 -4.22 -9.65
CA GLU A 131 18.23 -3.54 -8.64
C GLU A 131 17.35 -3.15 -7.44
N LEU A 132 17.77 -3.51 -6.23
CA LEU A 132 17.07 -3.13 -5.00
C LEU A 132 17.86 -2.05 -4.25
N TYR A 133 17.18 -1.00 -3.90
CA TYR A 133 17.68 0.11 -3.08
C TYR A 133 16.78 0.27 -1.85
N CYS A 134 17.36 0.46 -0.67
CA CYS A 134 16.65 0.62 0.59
C CYS A 134 17.05 1.86 1.34
N LEU A 135 16.13 2.41 2.14
CA LEU A 135 16.37 3.46 3.11
C LEU A 135 15.26 3.43 4.17
N ASP A 136 15.57 3.88 5.37
CA ASP A 136 14.56 4.16 6.41
C ASP A 136 14.00 5.58 6.22
N ALA A 137 13.02 5.70 5.31
CA ALA A 137 12.43 6.99 5.00
C ALA A 137 11.61 7.56 6.16
N LEU A 138 11.13 6.73 7.09
CA LEU A 138 10.44 7.19 8.28
C LEU A 138 11.40 7.88 9.25
N ALA A 139 12.53 7.25 9.58
CA ALA A 139 13.53 7.83 10.44
C ALA A 139 14.08 9.15 9.87
N LEU A 140 14.42 9.17 8.58
CA LEU A 140 14.92 10.37 7.89
C LEU A 140 13.88 11.50 7.82
N ALA A 141 12.59 11.16 7.67
CA ALA A 141 11.52 12.13 7.69
C ALA A 141 11.34 12.74 9.09
N MET A 142 11.50 11.94 10.15
CA MET A 142 11.48 12.44 11.53
C MET A 142 12.68 13.35 11.81
N GLU A 143 13.87 12.99 11.37
CA GLU A 143 15.08 13.77 11.51
C GLU A 143 14.98 15.15 10.85
N SER A 144 14.46 15.19 9.62
CA SER A 144 14.31 16.41 8.85
C SER A 144 13.03 17.22 9.17
N HIS A 145 12.18 16.71 10.05
CA HIS A 145 10.83 17.25 10.27
C HIS A 145 9.99 17.35 8.98
N SER A 146 10.27 16.50 8.02
CA SER A 146 9.57 16.41 6.74
C SER A 146 8.55 15.26 6.73
N ARG A 147 8.14 14.84 5.55
CA ARG A 147 7.28 13.68 5.35
C ARG A 147 7.98 12.61 4.53
N ILE A 148 7.60 11.35 4.73
CA ILE A 148 8.12 10.18 4.02
C ILE A 148 8.16 10.39 2.51
N ASN A 149 7.13 11.01 1.92
CA ASN A 149 7.07 11.23 0.48
C ASN A 149 8.18 12.16 -0.06
N MET A 150 8.69 13.09 0.75
CA MET A 150 9.81 13.95 0.34
C MET A 150 11.13 13.18 0.36
N VAL A 151 11.34 12.37 1.39
CA VAL A 151 12.50 11.48 1.48
C VAL A 151 12.50 10.46 0.34
N MET A 152 11.35 9.81 0.11
CA MET A 152 11.20 8.86 -1.00
C MET A 152 11.40 9.53 -2.37
N LEU A 153 10.93 10.76 -2.56
CA LEU A 153 11.19 11.51 -3.79
C LEU A 153 12.69 11.69 -4.02
N GLY A 154 13.44 12.07 -2.98
CA GLY A 154 14.90 12.20 -3.06
C GLY A 154 15.59 10.89 -3.45
N ALA A 155 15.19 9.78 -2.82
CA ALA A 155 15.71 8.45 -3.14
C ALA A 155 15.38 8.03 -4.59
N LEU A 156 14.15 8.26 -5.06
CA LEU A 156 13.74 7.96 -6.44
C LEU A 156 14.53 8.80 -7.46
N VAL A 157 14.77 10.07 -7.16
CA VAL A 157 15.63 10.95 -7.98
C VAL A 157 17.04 10.38 -8.08
N ARG A 158 17.65 9.99 -6.96
CA ARG A 158 18.99 9.38 -6.93
C ARG A 158 19.08 8.11 -7.76
N VAL A 159 18.13 7.20 -7.53
CA VAL A 159 18.11 5.86 -8.14
C VAL A 159 17.79 5.93 -9.64
N SER A 160 17.03 6.92 -10.09
CA SER A 160 16.77 7.15 -11.51
C SER A 160 18.06 7.33 -12.30
N GLY A 161 19.07 8.02 -11.73
CA GLY A 161 20.38 8.22 -12.28
C GLY A 161 20.47 9.32 -13.35
N PHE A 162 19.34 9.89 -13.79
CA PHE A 162 19.31 10.91 -14.86
C PHE A 162 18.59 12.20 -14.48
N ILE A 163 17.88 12.21 -13.37
CA ILE A 163 17.19 13.40 -12.86
C ILE A 163 18.18 14.24 -12.05
N PRO A 164 18.41 15.51 -12.43
CA PRO A 164 19.23 16.41 -11.62
C PRO A 164 18.55 16.70 -10.26
N PRO A 165 19.23 16.54 -9.13
CA PRO A 165 18.63 16.80 -7.81
C PRO A 165 18.14 18.24 -7.66
N GLU A 166 18.82 19.19 -8.28
CA GLU A 166 18.47 20.62 -8.27
C GLU A 166 17.10 20.87 -8.95
N ALA A 167 16.74 20.05 -9.94
CA ALA A 167 15.43 20.14 -10.58
C ALA A 167 14.30 19.76 -9.61
N ALA A 168 14.52 18.72 -8.81
CA ALA A 168 13.56 18.29 -7.79
C ALA A 168 13.46 19.32 -6.64
N GLU A 169 14.58 19.91 -6.21
CA GLU A 169 14.57 20.98 -5.21
C GLU A 169 13.82 22.23 -5.70
N THR A 170 14.09 22.65 -6.94
CA THR A 170 13.41 23.80 -7.56
C THR A 170 11.92 23.56 -7.65
N LEU A 171 11.51 22.37 -8.12
CA LEU A 171 10.10 21.98 -8.16
C LEU A 171 9.46 22.00 -6.77
N CYS A 172 10.15 21.49 -5.75
CA CYS A 172 9.67 21.51 -4.37
C CYS A 172 9.42 22.95 -3.88
N ARG A 173 10.31 23.90 -4.19
CA ARG A 173 10.14 25.31 -3.87
C ARG A 173 8.95 25.92 -4.60
N ASP A 174 8.80 25.62 -5.87
CA ASP A 174 7.77 26.22 -6.73
C ASP A 174 6.36 25.66 -6.50
N THR A 175 6.24 24.44 -5.99
CA THR A 175 4.95 23.77 -5.75
C THR A 175 4.58 23.76 -4.28
N VAL A 176 5.23 22.91 -3.50
CA VAL A 176 4.94 22.73 -2.07
C VAL A 176 5.31 23.99 -1.28
N GLY A 177 6.44 24.63 -1.62
CA GLY A 177 6.92 25.81 -0.95
C GLY A 177 5.98 27.02 -1.11
N LYS A 178 5.38 27.24 -2.28
CA LYS A 178 4.40 28.30 -2.48
C LYS A 178 3.13 28.10 -1.64
N LYS A 179 2.72 26.84 -1.45
CA LYS A 179 1.53 26.51 -0.68
C LYS A 179 1.78 26.48 0.84
N TYR A 180 2.96 26.04 1.24
CA TYR A 180 3.36 25.87 2.64
C TYR A 180 4.77 26.43 2.89
N PRO A 181 4.98 27.77 2.88
CA PRO A 181 6.30 28.38 2.98
C PRO A 181 7.08 27.97 4.24
N ALA A 182 6.38 27.78 5.36
CA ALA A 182 7.00 27.38 6.63
C ALA A 182 7.61 25.97 6.62
N LEU A 183 7.21 25.10 5.68
CA LEU A 183 7.68 23.71 5.62
C LEU A 183 8.74 23.50 4.54
N ILE A 184 9.16 24.54 3.82
CA ILE A 184 10.02 24.38 2.65
C ILE A 184 11.38 23.81 3.01
N GLU A 185 12.03 24.35 4.05
CA GLU A 185 13.37 23.91 4.43
C GLU A 185 13.37 22.47 4.96
N ALA A 186 12.34 22.08 5.72
CA ALA A 186 12.14 20.72 6.17
C ALA A 186 11.95 19.76 4.99
N ASN A 187 11.13 20.13 4.00
CA ASN A 187 10.90 19.30 2.82
C ASN A 187 12.16 19.15 1.96
N LEU A 188 12.95 20.22 1.79
CA LEU A 188 14.21 20.16 1.07
C LEU A 188 15.25 19.32 1.81
N ALA A 189 15.31 19.45 3.14
CA ALA A 189 16.18 18.60 3.97
C ALA A 189 15.80 17.11 3.81
N GLY A 190 14.52 16.77 3.87
CA GLY A 190 14.05 15.41 3.67
C GLY A 190 14.39 14.88 2.28
N LEU A 191 14.22 15.68 1.22
CA LEU A 191 14.59 15.32 -0.14
C LEU A 191 16.10 15.01 -0.25
N ARG A 192 16.95 15.86 0.33
CA ARG A 192 18.40 15.66 0.33
C ARG A 192 18.80 14.42 1.11
N LEU A 193 18.24 14.22 2.31
CA LEU A 193 18.51 13.02 3.10
C LEU A 193 18.11 11.74 2.35
N GLY A 194 16.98 11.74 1.66
CA GLY A 194 16.56 10.61 0.83
C GLY A 194 17.52 10.35 -0.32
N TYR A 195 18.01 11.40 -0.98
CA TYR A 195 18.97 11.30 -2.07
C TYR A 195 20.33 10.74 -1.60
N GLU A 196 20.80 11.14 -0.43
CA GLU A 196 22.13 10.80 0.10
C GLU A 196 22.17 9.43 0.79
N ASN A 197 21.08 9.01 1.43
CA ASN A 197 21.06 7.84 2.31
C ASN A 197 20.50 6.57 1.68
N VAL A 198 20.02 6.61 0.44
CA VAL A 198 19.55 5.39 -0.24
C VAL A 198 20.74 4.48 -0.58
N LYS A 199 20.65 3.20 -0.24
CA LYS A 199 21.71 2.20 -0.41
C LYS A 199 21.26 1.03 -1.25
N MET A 200 22.11 0.58 -2.16
CA MET A 200 21.88 -0.56 -3.03
C MET A 200 22.28 -1.88 -2.34
N ALA A 201 21.51 -2.95 -2.57
CA ALA A 201 21.91 -4.31 -2.19
C ALA A 201 23.13 -4.77 -2.98
N GLN A 202 24.12 -5.34 -2.27
CA GLN A 202 25.41 -5.74 -2.84
C GLN A 202 25.52 -7.26 -3.04
N GLY A 203 24.67 -8.05 -2.39
CA GLY A 203 24.74 -9.51 -2.39
C GLY A 203 24.41 -10.15 -3.74
N ASP A 204 24.99 -11.32 -3.99
CA ASP A 204 24.63 -12.18 -5.11
C ASP A 204 23.28 -12.84 -4.77
N ARG A 205 22.21 -12.38 -5.41
CA ARG A 205 20.85 -12.73 -5.08
C ARG A 205 20.36 -13.98 -5.83
N ASN A 206 20.87 -15.13 -5.44
CA ASN A 206 20.39 -16.42 -5.93
C ASN A 206 19.20 -16.94 -5.10
N LEU A 207 18.22 -16.06 -4.86
CA LEU A 207 17.02 -16.37 -4.11
C LEU A 207 15.98 -17.00 -5.04
N ALA A 208 15.32 -18.04 -4.59
CA ALA A 208 14.13 -18.50 -5.29
C ALA A 208 13.08 -17.38 -5.29
N PRO A 209 12.55 -16.98 -6.44
CA PRO A 209 11.50 -15.96 -6.50
C PRO A 209 10.32 -16.40 -5.63
N LEU A 210 9.63 -15.45 -5.03
CA LEU A 210 8.33 -15.74 -4.41
C LEU A 210 7.45 -16.45 -5.45
N PRO A 211 6.71 -17.49 -5.05
CA PRO A 211 5.78 -18.13 -5.96
C PRO A 211 4.94 -17.05 -6.65
N ASP A 212 4.92 -17.08 -7.97
CA ASP A 212 4.10 -16.15 -8.74
C ASP A 212 2.70 -16.13 -8.15
N ALA A 213 2.20 -14.95 -7.83
CA ALA A 213 0.78 -14.80 -7.60
C ALA A 213 0.09 -15.40 -8.83
N PRO A 214 -0.89 -16.32 -8.68
CA PRO A 214 -1.46 -17.03 -9.82
C PRO A 214 -1.75 -16.05 -10.94
N ALA A 215 -1.06 -16.19 -12.08
CA ALA A 215 -1.07 -15.27 -13.21
C ALA A 215 -2.48 -14.99 -13.76
N ASP A 216 -3.41 -15.89 -13.45
CA ASP A 216 -4.75 -15.92 -14.04
C ASP A 216 -5.85 -15.23 -13.23
N ARG A 217 -5.51 -14.44 -12.20
CA ARG A 217 -6.54 -13.90 -11.31
C ARG A 217 -7.62 -13.09 -12.00
N TYR A 218 -7.29 -12.42 -13.09
CA TYR A 218 -8.19 -11.52 -13.79
C TYR A 218 -7.88 -11.44 -15.29
N ALA A 219 -7.36 -12.51 -15.88
CA ALA A 219 -7.16 -12.61 -17.33
C ALA A 219 -8.51 -12.70 -18.09
N TRP A 220 -9.52 -11.93 -17.66
CA TRP A 220 -10.79 -11.86 -18.33
C TRP A 220 -10.72 -10.84 -19.45
N GLY A 221 -10.78 -11.34 -20.65
CA GLY A 221 -10.94 -10.57 -21.86
C GLY A 221 -12.27 -10.86 -22.51
N TYR A 222 -12.48 -10.29 -23.68
CA TYR A 222 -13.70 -10.50 -24.48
C TYR A 222 -14.06 -11.97 -24.72
N ALA A 223 -13.03 -12.83 -24.88
CA ALA A 223 -13.23 -14.25 -25.19
C ALA A 223 -13.62 -15.14 -24.00
N ASN A 224 -13.32 -14.71 -22.78
CA ASN A 224 -13.49 -15.52 -21.56
C ASN A 224 -14.25 -14.80 -20.43
N ALA A 225 -14.78 -13.60 -20.70
CA ALA A 225 -15.63 -12.93 -19.74
C ALA A 225 -16.95 -13.70 -19.54
N PRO A 226 -17.50 -13.71 -18.32
CA PRO A 226 -18.81 -14.29 -18.07
C PRO A 226 -19.90 -13.62 -18.93
N ILE A 227 -20.96 -14.36 -19.23
CA ILE A 227 -22.11 -13.85 -19.99
C ILE A 227 -22.66 -12.60 -19.29
N GLY A 228 -22.80 -11.51 -20.04
CA GLY A 228 -23.24 -10.22 -19.52
C GLY A 228 -22.14 -9.37 -18.89
N GLY A 229 -20.86 -9.81 -18.91
CA GLY A 229 -19.74 -9.07 -18.36
C GLY A 229 -19.77 -8.92 -16.82
N VAL A 230 -20.63 -9.68 -16.14
CA VAL A 230 -20.75 -9.61 -14.68
C VAL A 230 -19.60 -10.38 -14.05
N ASN A 231 -18.87 -9.74 -13.14
CA ASN A 231 -17.85 -10.41 -12.35
C ASN A 231 -18.53 -11.35 -11.32
N PRO A 232 -18.47 -12.71 -11.49
CA PRO A 232 -19.06 -13.63 -10.53
C PRO A 232 -18.26 -13.72 -9.23
N ARG A 233 -17.03 -13.20 -9.21
CA ARG A 233 -16.18 -13.16 -8.02
C ARG A 233 -16.25 -11.77 -7.42
N ILE A 234 -17.30 -11.50 -6.67
CA ILE A 234 -17.42 -10.25 -5.94
C ILE A 234 -16.41 -10.28 -4.79
N GLY A 235 -15.45 -9.35 -4.82
CA GLY A 235 -14.60 -9.10 -3.66
C GLY A 235 -15.46 -8.63 -2.49
N SER A 236 -15.35 -9.31 -1.36
CA SER A 236 -16.00 -8.87 -0.12
C SER A 236 -14.92 -8.39 0.85
N THR A 237 -15.19 -7.29 1.57
CA THR A 237 -14.30 -6.82 2.66
C THR A 237 -14.10 -7.90 3.71
N VAL A 238 -15.08 -8.79 3.88
CA VAL A 238 -15.00 -9.93 4.80
C VAL A 238 -13.91 -10.94 4.43
N SER A 239 -13.49 -10.99 3.17
CA SER A 239 -12.41 -11.87 2.70
C SER A 239 -11.05 -11.19 2.62
N ASN A 240 -10.97 -9.90 2.91
CA ASN A 240 -9.73 -9.14 2.81
C ASN A 240 -9.00 -9.09 4.15
N ASP A 241 -7.76 -9.55 4.17
CA ASP A 241 -6.86 -9.30 5.28
C ASP A 241 -6.32 -7.85 5.19
N LEU A 242 -6.72 -7.02 6.15
CA LEU A 242 -6.31 -5.62 6.24
C LEU A 242 -5.07 -5.40 7.13
N THR A 243 -4.40 -6.47 7.55
CA THR A 243 -3.20 -6.39 8.39
C THR A 243 -2.13 -5.48 7.76
N ALA A 244 -1.90 -5.60 6.46
CA ALA A 244 -0.94 -4.78 5.73
C ALA A 244 -1.31 -3.28 5.65
N SER A 245 -2.54 -2.94 5.96
CA SER A 245 -3.02 -1.54 5.95
C SER A 245 -2.73 -0.79 7.24
N ARG A 246 -2.26 -1.48 8.29
CA ARG A 246 -1.95 -0.85 9.58
C ARG A 246 -0.59 -0.17 9.55
N GLU A 247 -0.53 1.01 10.16
CA GLU A 247 0.70 1.79 10.36
C GLU A 247 1.43 1.40 11.68
N GLY A 248 1.30 0.12 12.10
CA GLY A 248 1.90 -0.40 13.34
C GLY A 248 1.07 -0.15 14.60
N TYR A 249 -0.14 0.40 14.48
CA TYR A 249 -1.05 0.64 15.61
C TYR A 249 -2.30 -0.22 15.52
N ILE A 250 -2.77 -0.69 16.69
CA ILE A 250 -4.02 -1.43 16.85
C ILE A 250 -4.84 -0.86 18.01
N PRO A 251 -6.19 -1.00 17.98
CA PRO A 251 -7.00 -0.79 19.15
C PRO A 251 -6.84 -2.01 20.10
N LEU A 252 -6.36 -1.79 21.31
CA LEU A 252 -6.32 -2.83 22.33
C LEU A 252 -7.62 -2.79 23.15
N PHE A 253 -8.31 -3.92 23.23
CA PHE A 253 -9.57 -4.03 23.97
C PHE A 253 -9.34 -4.47 25.43
N ILE A 254 -9.85 -3.69 26.37
CA ILE A 254 -9.82 -3.93 27.82
C ILE A 254 -11.26 -4.23 28.26
N GLN A 255 -11.62 -5.50 28.32
CA GLN A 255 -12.98 -5.96 28.51
C GLN A 255 -13.59 -5.47 29.83
N GLU A 256 -12.79 -5.39 30.91
CA GLU A 256 -13.24 -4.98 32.25
C GLU A 256 -13.76 -3.54 32.29
N LYS A 257 -13.30 -2.70 31.39
CA LYS A 257 -13.72 -1.29 31.25
C LYS A 257 -14.92 -1.12 30.33
N CYS A 258 -15.30 -2.18 29.59
CA CYS A 258 -16.34 -2.09 28.58
C CYS A 258 -17.73 -2.02 29.20
N ILE A 259 -18.51 -1.03 28.78
CA ILE A 259 -19.93 -0.87 29.20
C ILE A 259 -20.91 -1.38 28.13
N ASN A 260 -20.44 -2.01 27.09
CA ASN A 260 -21.23 -2.60 26.01
C ASN A 260 -22.16 -1.60 25.28
N CYS A 261 -21.72 -0.36 25.09
CA CYS A 261 -22.54 0.71 24.48
C CYS A 261 -22.65 0.62 22.97
N GLY A 262 -21.83 -0.20 22.28
CA GLY A 262 -21.86 -0.38 20.83
C GLY A 262 -21.27 0.74 19.99
N LEU A 263 -20.78 1.85 20.58
CA LEU A 263 -20.24 2.97 19.83
C LEU A 263 -19.03 2.60 18.95
N CYS A 264 -18.19 1.68 19.42
CA CYS A 264 -17.05 1.18 18.67
C CYS A 264 -17.46 0.46 17.39
N ASP A 265 -18.53 -0.33 17.44
CA ASP A 265 -19.08 -1.05 16.30
C ASP A 265 -19.69 -0.09 15.28
N THR A 266 -20.50 0.84 15.75
CA THR A 266 -21.13 1.87 14.89
C THR A 266 -20.09 2.78 14.20
N ALA A 267 -18.96 3.05 14.87
CA ALA A 267 -17.89 3.89 14.33
C ALA A 267 -16.91 3.12 13.42
N CYS A 268 -16.94 1.78 13.46
CA CYS A 268 -16.00 0.95 12.71
C CYS A 268 -16.43 0.84 11.24
N PRO A 269 -15.59 1.29 10.28
CA PRO A 269 -15.91 1.17 8.86
C PRO A 269 -15.84 -0.27 8.35
N ASP A 270 -15.17 -1.17 9.11
CA ASP A 270 -14.89 -2.55 8.69
C ASP A 270 -15.65 -3.59 9.54
N MET A 271 -16.54 -3.14 10.44
CA MET A 271 -17.40 -3.99 11.29
C MET A 271 -16.65 -5.12 12.01
N VAL A 272 -15.51 -4.79 12.63
CA VAL A 272 -14.62 -5.80 13.22
C VAL A 272 -15.07 -6.31 14.60
N PHE A 273 -15.98 -5.59 15.29
CA PHE A 273 -16.38 -5.94 16.64
C PHE A 273 -17.39 -7.08 16.65
N GLN A 274 -17.21 -8.01 17.59
CA GLN A 274 -18.07 -9.18 17.74
C GLN A 274 -18.92 -9.02 19.02
N PHE A 275 -20.22 -8.95 18.84
CA PHE A 275 -21.19 -8.88 19.94
C PHE A 275 -22.01 -10.17 20.02
N ALA A 276 -22.22 -10.67 21.22
CA ALA A 276 -23.08 -11.84 21.48
C ALA A 276 -24.07 -11.55 22.60
N PRO A 277 -25.22 -12.25 22.62
CA PRO A 277 -26.13 -12.18 23.76
C PRO A 277 -25.42 -12.55 25.07
N GLY A 278 -25.61 -11.74 26.09
CA GLY A 278 -25.00 -11.94 27.41
C GLY A 278 -25.67 -11.10 28.48
N THR A 279 -25.04 -11.01 29.65
CA THR A 279 -25.57 -10.24 30.80
C THR A 279 -24.55 -9.22 31.26
N TYR A 280 -24.96 -7.97 31.37
CA TYR A 280 -24.17 -6.88 31.93
C TYR A 280 -24.94 -6.15 33.01
N ARG A 281 -24.37 -6.06 34.23
CA ARG A 281 -24.98 -5.45 35.40
C ARG A 281 -26.38 -6.01 35.69
N GLY A 282 -26.55 -7.34 35.54
CA GLY A 282 -27.81 -8.05 35.82
C GLY A 282 -28.88 -7.88 34.74
N LYS A 283 -28.60 -7.26 33.61
CA LYS A 283 -29.53 -7.10 32.49
C LYS A 283 -29.01 -7.84 31.24
N ASN A 284 -29.93 -8.50 30.55
CA ASN A 284 -29.61 -9.11 29.25
C ASN A 284 -29.34 -8.03 28.21
N CYS A 285 -28.21 -8.13 27.51
CA CYS A 285 -27.81 -7.22 26.45
C CYS A 285 -26.83 -7.90 25.49
N MET A 286 -26.49 -7.22 24.42
CA MET A 286 -25.37 -7.61 23.54
C MET A 286 -24.06 -7.20 24.23
N VAL A 287 -23.18 -8.16 24.45
CA VAL A 287 -21.88 -7.98 25.10
C VAL A 287 -20.78 -8.08 24.08
N ASN A 288 -19.87 -7.11 24.10
CA ASN A 288 -18.69 -7.12 23.24
C ASN A 288 -17.74 -8.25 23.68
N GLN A 289 -17.49 -9.19 22.78
CA GLN A 289 -16.62 -10.35 23.01
C GLN A 289 -15.18 -10.10 22.56
N GLY A 290 -14.95 -9.11 21.70
CA GLY A 290 -13.66 -8.83 21.10
C GLY A 290 -13.78 -8.27 19.70
N LEU A 291 -12.70 -8.37 18.92
CA LEU A 291 -12.65 -7.86 17.56
C LEU A 291 -11.81 -8.75 16.65
N ASP A 292 -12.13 -8.66 15.36
CA ASP A 292 -11.39 -9.33 14.31
C ASP A 292 -10.24 -8.43 13.81
N TYR A 293 -9.02 -8.78 14.20
CA TYR A 293 -7.84 -8.03 13.80
C TYR A 293 -7.44 -8.24 12.33
N TYR A 294 -7.89 -9.31 11.64
CA TYR A 294 -7.62 -9.46 10.21
C TYR A 294 -8.30 -8.39 9.37
N HIS A 295 -9.50 -7.97 9.78
CA HIS A 295 -10.26 -6.92 9.10
C HIS A 295 -10.03 -5.53 9.69
N CYS A 296 -9.25 -5.42 10.76
CA CYS A 296 -8.93 -4.14 11.37
C CYS A 296 -7.77 -3.45 10.62
N LYS A 297 -8.03 -2.30 10.02
CA LYS A 297 -7.00 -1.48 9.35
C LYS A 297 -6.25 -0.51 10.28
N GLY A 298 -6.48 -0.55 11.58
CA GLY A 298 -5.78 0.29 12.55
C GLY A 298 -6.14 1.78 12.50
N CYS A 299 -7.31 2.15 12.01
CA CYS A 299 -7.72 3.57 11.91
C CYS A 299 -8.03 4.26 13.25
N LEU A 300 -8.14 3.50 14.33
CA LEU A 300 -8.33 3.93 15.72
C LEU A 300 -9.60 4.75 16.02
N ARG A 301 -10.55 4.83 15.08
CA ARG A 301 -11.83 5.55 15.32
C ARG A 301 -12.60 4.99 16.53
N CYS A 302 -12.55 3.69 16.74
CA CYS A 302 -13.16 3.03 17.89
C CYS A 302 -12.54 3.46 19.23
N VAL A 303 -11.27 3.83 19.23
CA VAL A 303 -10.59 4.39 20.43
C VAL A 303 -11.11 5.79 20.71
N GLU A 304 -11.24 6.63 19.67
CA GLU A 304 -11.71 8.02 19.79
C GLU A 304 -13.13 8.12 20.37
N VAL A 305 -14.01 7.17 20.03
CA VAL A 305 -15.42 7.20 20.46
C VAL A 305 -15.67 6.43 21.76
N CYS A 306 -14.67 5.74 22.32
CA CYS A 306 -14.86 4.91 23.52
C CYS A 306 -14.96 5.77 24.78
N PRO A 307 -16.13 5.86 25.45
CA PRO A 307 -16.33 6.78 26.58
C PRO A 307 -15.64 6.33 27.88
N THR A 308 -15.22 5.06 27.95
CA THR A 308 -14.64 4.45 29.16
C THR A 308 -13.17 4.07 29.00
N ASN A 309 -12.55 4.42 27.89
CA ASN A 309 -11.20 3.96 27.54
C ASN A 309 -11.06 2.42 27.62
N ALA A 310 -12.13 1.69 27.27
CA ALA A 310 -12.08 0.25 27.09
C ALA A 310 -11.35 -0.14 25.80
N LEU A 311 -11.16 0.81 24.89
CA LEU A 311 -10.30 0.70 23.71
C LEU A 311 -9.22 1.76 23.82
N VAL A 312 -7.96 1.34 23.69
CA VAL A 312 -6.80 2.21 23.75
C VAL A 312 -5.88 1.93 22.57
N THR A 313 -5.12 2.94 22.15
CA THR A 313 -4.10 2.75 21.11
C THR A 313 -2.93 1.95 21.65
N ALA A 314 -2.49 0.93 20.92
CA ALA A 314 -1.32 0.12 21.24
C ALA A 314 -0.44 -0.09 20.01
N LEU A 315 0.86 -0.30 20.22
CA LEU A 315 1.76 -0.72 19.16
C LEU A 315 1.56 -2.21 18.90
N GLU A 316 1.29 -2.56 17.64
CA GLU A 316 1.01 -3.95 17.25
C GLU A 316 2.15 -4.91 17.59
N LYS A 317 3.40 -4.45 17.47
CA LYS A 317 4.61 -5.24 17.77
C LYS A 317 4.67 -5.72 19.22
N ASP A 318 4.04 -4.98 20.15
CA ASP A 318 4.04 -5.30 21.58
C ASP A 318 2.99 -6.36 21.94
N TYR A 319 2.09 -6.68 21.00
CA TYR A 319 0.99 -7.61 21.15
C TYR A 319 0.94 -8.64 20.02
N PRO A 320 1.94 -9.53 19.89
CA PRO A 320 1.98 -10.55 18.82
C PRO A 320 0.75 -11.48 18.90
N GLU A 321 0.37 -11.88 20.11
CA GLU A 321 -0.89 -12.56 20.37
C GLU A 321 -1.93 -11.52 20.79
N LYS A 322 -2.73 -11.08 19.84
CA LYS A 322 -3.70 -10.02 20.05
C LYS A 322 -4.79 -10.47 21.03
N PRO A 323 -4.91 -9.85 22.23
CA PRO A 323 -5.93 -10.24 23.20
C PRO A 323 -7.33 -9.97 22.65
N HIS A 324 -8.29 -10.82 23.04
CA HIS A 324 -9.68 -10.76 22.57
C HIS A 324 -9.82 -10.78 21.03
N PHE A 325 -8.90 -11.45 20.34
CA PHE A 325 -9.02 -11.68 18.92
C PHE A 325 -10.10 -12.73 18.64
N LEU A 326 -11.11 -12.33 17.89
CA LEU A 326 -12.21 -13.19 17.46
C LEU A 326 -12.39 -13.03 15.94
N PRO A 327 -11.99 -14.02 15.13
CA PRO A 327 -12.23 -14.00 13.69
C PRO A 327 -13.72 -13.87 13.39
N ASN A 328 -14.07 -13.02 12.45
CA ASN A 328 -15.44 -12.78 12.02
C ASN A 328 -15.98 -13.93 11.15
N GLN A 329 -16.23 -15.07 11.78
CA GLN A 329 -16.69 -16.29 11.10
C GLN A 329 -18.22 -16.30 10.86
N HIS A 330 -18.95 -15.39 11.52
CA HIS A 330 -20.42 -15.43 11.50
C HIS A 330 -21.06 -14.73 10.32
N LEU A 331 -20.33 -13.89 9.61
CA LEU A 331 -20.87 -13.16 8.45
C LEU A 331 -20.87 -14.00 7.17
N LEU A 332 -20.17 -15.13 7.16
CA LEU A 332 -20.10 -16.01 6.02
C LEU A 332 -20.47 -17.43 6.44
N PRO A 333 -21.36 -18.11 5.70
CA PRO A 333 -21.60 -19.53 5.90
C PRO A 333 -20.27 -20.30 5.76
N ASP A 334 -20.16 -21.46 6.40
CA ASP A 334 -18.98 -22.33 6.54
C ASP A 334 -18.12 -22.56 5.26
N ALA A 335 -18.63 -22.17 4.11
CA ALA A 335 -17.99 -22.28 2.82
C ALA A 335 -16.82 -21.28 2.62
N ILE A 336 -16.79 -20.16 3.33
CA ILE A 336 -15.70 -19.18 3.22
C ILE A 336 -14.92 -19.23 4.54
N ARG A 337 -14.06 -20.20 4.67
CA ARG A 337 -13.06 -20.21 5.74
C ARG A 337 -12.03 -19.14 5.40
N TYR A 338 -11.68 -18.33 6.39
CA TYR A 338 -10.44 -17.57 6.37
C TYR A 338 -9.30 -18.59 6.20
N GLN A 339 -8.91 -18.82 4.98
CA GLN A 339 -7.61 -19.41 4.80
C GLN A 339 -6.65 -18.33 5.24
N THR A 340 -5.88 -18.59 6.27
CA THR A 340 -4.59 -17.95 6.50
C THR A 340 -3.75 -18.32 5.30
N VAL A 341 -4.02 -17.68 4.21
CA VAL A 341 -3.26 -17.83 2.99
C VAL A 341 -2.10 -16.89 3.18
N GLY A 342 -0.93 -17.50 3.37
CA GLY A 342 0.29 -16.73 3.23
C GLY A 342 0.19 -15.88 1.98
N ALA A 343 0.59 -14.63 2.08
CA ALA A 343 0.82 -13.65 1.00
C ALA A 343 -0.35 -13.30 0.06
N ASN A 344 -1.42 -14.05 0.02
CA ASN A 344 -2.52 -13.84 -0.90
C ASN A 344 -3.87 -14.12 -0.23
N SER A 345 -4.41 -13.13 0.47
CA SER A 345 -5.74 -13.15 1.10
C SER A 345 -6.92 -13.17 0.10
N TRP A 346 -6.67 -13.54 -1.14
CA TRP A 346 -7.72 -13.67 -2.14
C TRP A 346 -8.35 -15.05 -2.04
N ILE A 347 -9.66 -15.09 -1.97
CA ILE A 347 -10.42 -16.33 -2.13
C ILE A 347 -10.08 -16.88 -3.52
N THR A 348 -9.39 -18.00 -3.57
CA THR A 348 -9.11 -18.70 -4.83
C THR A 348 -10.40 -19.28 -5.39
N SER A 349 -10.44 -19.56 -6.69
CA SER A 349 -11.60 -20.20 -7.35
C SER A 349 -12.03 -21.51 -6.68
N ASP A 350 -11.09 -22.17 -6.02
CA ASP A 350 -11.30 -23.46 -5.36
C ASP A 350 -12.10 -23.33 -4.05
N SER A 351 -12.24 -22.11 -3.49
CA SER A 351 -13.11 -21.85 -2.33
C SER A 351 -14.59 -21.73 -2.71
N PHE A 352 -14.90 -21.58 -4.01
CA PHE A 352 -16.24 -21.59 -4.57
C PHE A 352 -16.39 -22.78 -5.52
N THR A 353 -16.45 -23.98 -4.98
CA THR A 353 -16.84 -25.14 -5.79
C THR A 353 -18.36 -25.06 -6.03
N ASP A 354 -18.78 -25.32 -7.26
CA ASP A 354 -20.20 -25.28 -7.65
C ASP A 354 -21.07 -26.21 -6.80
N GLU A 355 -20.50 -27.27 -6.23
CA GLU A 355 -21.21 -28.20 -5.34
C GLU A 355 -21.70 -27.56 -4.04
N LYS A 356 -21.01 -26.53 -3.50
CA LYS A 356 -21.46 -25.83 -2.31
C LYS A 356 -22.48 -24.71 -2.58
N ARG A 357 -22.70 -24.38 -3.86
CA ARG A 357 -23.72 -23.43 -4.28
C ARG A 357 -25.13 -24.02 -4.32
N VAL A 358 -25.23 -25.32 -4.45
CA VAL A 358 -26.52 -26.03 -4.65
C VAL A 358 -27.23 -26.31 -3.32
N ASP A 359 -26.49 -26.46 -2.24
CA ASP A 359 -27.05 -26.79 -0.91
C ASP A 359 -27.38 -25.58 -0.04
N GLY A 360 -26.92 -24.39 -0.40
CA GLY A 360 -27.30 -23.14 0.23
C GLY A 360 -28.42 -22.47 -0.56
N GLY A 361 -29.66 -22.83 -0.29
CA GLY A 361 -30.82 -22.20 -0.90
C GLY A 361 -30.72 -20.69 -0.79
N VAL A 362 -30.75 -20.01 -1.92
CA VAL A 362 -30.95 -18.56 -2.01
C VAL A 362 -32.36 -18.31 -1.50
N VAL A 363 -32.48 -17.60 -0.43
CA VAL A 363 -33.67 -16.81 -0.10
C VAL A 363 -33.34 -15.37 -0.30
#